data_4715ea37e18ace2997b996c481823c68
#
_entry.id   4715ea37e18ace2997b996c481823c68
#
_cell.length_a   1.000
_cell.length_b   1.000
_cell.length_c   1.000
_cell.angle_alpha   90.00
_cell.angle_beta   90.00
_cell.angle_gamma   90.00
#
_symmetry.space_group_name_H-M   'P 1'
#
loop_
_entity.id
_entity.type
_entity.pdbx_description
1 polymer ?
#
loop_
_entity_poly.entity_id
_entity_poly.type
_entity_poly.pdbx_seq_one_letter_code
_entity_poly.pdbx_strand_id
1 'polypeptide(L)'
;RLMREESINWLIDEASYIVSSNKQSIEAQKLRLVDDNAQFKAIERRSIRYHRSNATEQYDSITSFIAQRSLQPTAIHVQRWQADSLSQEDASGPVLSSHKHSANRDNESLSLEQAWSISPAWISDLKGEDQATKSGNSQLDKLNTQLNQYQALQSKYFTAHSSVRDIQVGYWFQLSDHPELEKNHSSDDKEFLILNKHYYNQNNLPKDLKDQLEKLLTLSHWETSKDSEQERQANELMVVRRSITVVPEYDPLQHRPVAHVQRAKVTTDGEEIHVDEWGRIKVRFLFTRTDDHSHDGGAGSNDNDTDSAWVDVLTPWAGEGYGARFLPRKDELVVIDFFDGNIDRPFVTGR
;
A
#
# COMPACT_ATOMS: atom_id res chain seq x y z
N ARG A 1 -0.22 4.48 4.51
CA ARG A 1 1.22 4.57 4.41
C ARG A 1 1.87 3.27 4.90
N LEU A 2 1.77 2.91 6.18
CA LEU A 2 2.46 1.74 6.77
C LEU A 2 2.23 0.44 5.98
N MET A 3 1.00 0.15 5.58
CA MET A 3 0.72 -1.05 4.78
C MET A 3 1.49 -1.04 3.44
N ARG A 4 1.51 0.10 2.75
CA ARG A 4 2.27 0.23 1.49
C ARG A 4 3.77 0.06 1.72
N GLU A 5 4.31 0.68 2.77
CA GLU A 5 5.72 0.61 3.16
C GLU A 5 6.17 -0.82 3.51
N GLU A 6 5.26 -1.59 4.13
CA GLU A 6 5.49 -2.98 4.51
C GLU A 6 5.07 -4.00 3.43
N SER A 7 4.73 -3.55 2.22
CA SER A 7 4.27 -4.40 1.10
C SER A 7 2.98 -5.18 1.40
N ILE A 8 2.16 -4.68 2.31
CA ILE A 8 0.92 -5.34 2.71
C ILE A 8 -0.23 -4.86 1.83
N ASN A 9 -0.86 -5.78 1.12
CA ASN A 9 -2.10 -5.54 0.41
C ASN A 9 -3.29 -5.59 1.39
N TRP A 10 -4.34 -4.83 1.10
CA TRP A 10 -5.57 -4.84 1.88
C TRP A 10 -6.78 -5.02 0.99
N LEU A 11 -7.73 -5.79 1.47
CA LEU A 11 -8.96 -6.13 0.79
C LEU A 11 -10.12 -5.97 1.76
N ILE A 12 -11.28 -5.57 1.24
CA ILE A 12 -12.52 -5.57 2.01
C ILE A 12 -13.36 -6.74 1.49
N ASP A 13 -13.46 -7.79 2.28
CA ASP A 13 -14.37 -8.88 2.01
C ASP A 13 -15.79 -8.40 2.33
N GLU A 14 -16.68 -8.47 1.33
CA GLU A 14 -18.08 -8.09 1.50
C GLU A 14 -18.80 -9.10 2.41
N ALA A 15 -19.75 -8.59 3.19
CA ALA A 15 -20.62 -9.43 4.00
C ALA A 15 -21.50 -10.30 3.08
N SER A 16 -21.59 -11.58 3.35
CA SER A 16 -22.54 -12.45 2.67
C SER A 16 -23.95 -12.21 3.22
N TYR A 17 -24.82 -11.61 2.41
CA TYR A 17 -26.24 -11.45 2.75
C TYR A 17 -26.97 -12.77 2.54
N ILE A 18 -26.92 -13.66 3.51
CA ILE A 18 -27.91 -14.73 3.58
C ILE A 18 -29.12 -14.15 4.29
N VAL A 19 -30.15 -13.81 3.52
CA VAL A 19 -31.47 -13.48 4.08
C VAL A 19 -32.07 -14.78 4.63
N SER A 20 -31.66 -15.13 5.82
CA SER A 20 -32.35 -16.18 6.57
C SER A 20 -33.48 -15.51 7.34
N SER A 21 -34.64 -16.14 7.35
CA SER A 21 -35.82 -15.69 8.08
C SER A 21 -35.65 -15.65 9.62
N ASN A 22 -34.52 -16.09 10.11
CA ASN A 22 -34.13 -16.05 11.51
C ASN A 22 -33.16 -14.89 11.73
N LYS A 23 -33.55 -13.90 12.45
CA LYS A 23 -32.91 -12.74 13.11
C LYS A 23 -31.39 -12.85 13.37
N GLN A 24 -30.59 -13.28 12.39
CA GLN A 24 -29.14 -13.22 12.50
C GLN A 24 -28.67 -11.82 12.13
N SER A 25 -27.78 -11.28 12.94
CA SER A 25 -27.14 -10.01 12.68
C SER A 25 -26.44 -10.05 11.32
N ILE A 26 -26.59 -8.99 10.54
CA ILE A 26 -25.80 -8.80 9.31
C ILE A 26 -24.32 -8.78 9.72
N GLU A 27 -23.51 -9.69 9.16
CA GLU A 27 -22.09 -9.67 9.39
C GLU A 27 -21.48 -8.38 8.81
N ALA A 28 -20.62 -7.75 9.59
CA ALA A 28 -19.89 -6.57 9.13
C ALA A 28 -18.87 -6.94 8.03
N GLN A 29 -18.51 -5.99 7.20
CA GLN A 29 -17.41 -6.13 6.27
C GLN A 29 -16.11 -6.47 7.03
N LYS A 30 -15.26 -7.31 6.44
CA LYS A 30 -13.99 -7.71 7.03
C LYS A 30 -12.83 -7.10 6.24
N LEU A 31 -11.97 -6.35 6.92
CA LEU A 31 -10.68 -5.97 6.37
C LEU A 31 -9.74 -7.19 6.41
N ARG A 32 -9.22 -7.59 5.28
CA ARG A 32 -8.23 -8.65 5.14
C ARG A 32 -6.91 -8.06 4.69
N LEU A 33 -5.86 -8.34 5.44
CA LEU A 33 -4.49 -7.98 5.10
C LEU A 33 -3.79 -9.18 4.47
N VAL A 34 -3.01 -8.94 3.43
CA VAL A 34 -2.34 -9.97 2.64
C VAL A 34 -0.91 -9.52 2.35
N ASP A 35 0.05 -10.26 2.82
CA ASP A 35 1.49 -10.03 2.62
C ASP A 35 2.15 -11.07 1.69
N ASP A 36 1.43 -12.15 1.37
CA ASP A 36 1.89 -13.21 0.47
C ASP A 36 0.80 -13.56 -0.55
N ASN A 37 1.18 -13.72 -1.82
CA ASN A 37 0.28 -14.14 -2.89
C ASN A 37 -0.47 -15.45 -2.59
N ALA A 38 0.12 -16.36 -1.83
CA ALA A 38 -0.50 -17.63 -1.44
C ALA A 38 -1.79 -17.44 -0.62
N GLN A 39 -1.94 -16.31 0.05
CA GLN A 39 -3.10 -15.97 0.88
C GLN A 39 -4.30 -15.46 0.07
N PHE A 40 -4.12 -15.12 -1.21
CA PHE A 40 -5.25 -14.78 -2.07
C PHE A 40 -6.12 -16.02 -2.33
N LYS A 41 -7.41 -15.88 -2.09
CA LYS A 41 -8.39 -16.97 -2.22
C LYS A 41 -8.85 -17.10 -3.67
N ALA A 42 -9.25 -18.32 -4.04
CA ALA A 42 -9.99 -18.54 -5.30
C ALA A 42 -11.42 -17.99 -5.18
N ILE A 43 -11.99 -17.56 -6.31
CA ILE A 43 -13.44 -17.38 -6.40
C ILE A 43 -14.15 -18.73 -6.19
N GLU A 44 -15.41 -18.72 -5.79
CA GLU A 44 -16.17 -19.93 -5.45
C GLU A 44 -16.20 -20.96 -6.60
N ARG A 45 -16.49 -20.51 -7.81
CA ARG A 45 -16.51 -21.36 -9.00
C ARG A 45 -15.13 -21.84 -9.48
N ARG A 46 -14.06 -21.26 -8.98
CA ARG A 46 -12.65 -21.53 -9.28
C ARG A 46 -12.24 -21.41 -10.76
N SER A 47 -13.06 -21.83 -11.71
CA SER A 47 -12.76 -21.79 -13.14
C SER A 47 -13.77 -20.94 -13.89
N ILE A 48 -13.27 -20.12 -14.82
CA ILE A 48 -14.07 -19.31 -15.74
C ILE A 48 -13.69 -19.71 -17.16
N ARG A 49 -14.72 -19.92 -17.98
CA ARG A 49 -14.55 -20.28 -19.37
C ARG A 49 -14.29 -19.05 -20.24
N TYR A 50 -13.41 -19.18 -21.21
CA TYR A 50 -13.26 -18.20 -22.28
C TYR A 50 -14.22 -18.54 -23.43
N HIS A 51 -15.05 -17.59 -23.83
CA HIS A 51 -15.96 -17.74 -24.96
C HIS A 51 -16.20 -16.42 -25.67
N ARG A 52 -15.89 -16.35 -26.96
CA ARG A 52 -15.90 -15.10 -27.74
C ARG A 52 -17.27 -14.48 -27.96
N SER A 53 -18.35 -15.23 -27.86
CA SER A 53 -19.70 -14.77 -28.22
C SER A 53 -20.70 -15.02 -27.09
N ASN A 54 -21.16 -13.94 -26.46
CA ASN A 54 -22.21 -14.02 -25.44
C ASN A 54 -23.54 -14.56 -25.98
N ALA A 55 -23.82 -14.45 -27.29
CA ALA A 55 -25.09 -14.83 -27.86
C ALA A 55 -25.31 -16.36 -27.91
N THR A 56 -24.23 -17.13 -27.83
CA THR A 56 -24.28 -18.61 -27.90
C THR A 56 -23.88 -19.29 -26.59
N GLU A 57 -23.44 -18.52 -25.61
CA GLU A 57 -22.98 -19.03 -24.31
C GLU A 57 -24.16 -19.07 -23.32
N GLN A 58 -24.32 -20.18 -22.64
CA GLN A 58 -25.35 -20.37 -21.61
C GLN A 58 -24.88 -19.95 -20.21
N TYR A 59 -23.59 -19.83 -20.03
CA TYR A 59 -22.97 -19.51 -18.73
C TYR A 59 -22.20 -18.21 -18.80
N ASP A 60 -22.06 -17.58 -17.67
CA ASP A 60 -21.19 -16.41 -17.53
C ASP A 60 -19.74 -16.77 -17.89
N SER A 61 -19.12 -15.97 -18.76
CA SER A 61 -17.82 -16.26 -19.35
C SER A 61 -16.97 -15.00 -19.52
N ILE A 62 -15.69 -15.20 -19.84
CA ILE A 62 -14.80 -14.14 -20.32
C ILE A 62 -14.87 -14.12 -21.84
N THR A 63 -15.24 -12.98 -22.42
CA THR A 63 -15.45 -12.80 -23.86
C THR A 63 -14.24 -12.21 -24.58
N SER A 64 -13.43 -11.45 -23.85
CA SER A 64 -12.20 -10.86 -24.36
C SER A 64 -11.09 -10.99 -23.31
N PHE A 65 -9.89 -11.35 -23.75
CA PHE A 65 -8.74 -11.49 -22.88
C PHE A 65 -7.47 -11.02 -23.62
N ILE A 66 -6.95 -9.86 -23.24
CA ILE A 66 -5.89 -9.15 -23.97
C ILE A 66 -4.70 -8.92 -23.06
N ALA A 67 -3.52 -9.40 -23.46
CA ALA A 67 -2.28 -9.08 -22.77
C ALA A 67 -1.83 -7.65 -23.10
N GLN A 68 -1.61 -6.85 -22.07
CA GLN A 68 -1.02 -5.53 -22.18
C GLN A 68 0.38 -5.53 -21.58
N ARG A 69 1.27 -4.77 -22.18
CA ARG A 69 2.66 -4.60 -21.73
C ARG A 69 2.99 -3.13 -21.70
N SER A 70 3.71 -2.72 -20.68
CA SER A 70 4.23 -1.37 -20.56
C SER A 70 5.76 -1.41 -20.37
N LEU A 71 6.40 -0.38 -20.90
CA LEU A 71 7.83 -0.19 -20.69
C LEU A 71 8.05 0.25 -19.24
N GLN A 72 8.90 -0.47 -18.52
CA GLN A 72 9.24 -0.19 -17.14
C GLN A 72 10.76 -0.09 -16.97
N PRO A 73 11.25 0.56 -15.92
CA PRO A 73 12.67 0.51 -15.58
C PRO A 73 13.18 -0.93 -15.46
N THR A 74 14.41 -1.16 -15.89
CA THR A 74 15.06 -2.48 -15.82
C THR A 74 15.93 -2.64 -14.59
N ALA A 75 16.27 -1.53 -13.92
CA ALA A 75 16.99 -1.53 -12.65
C ALA A 75 16.56 -0.34 -11.81
N ILE A 76 16.52 -0.51 -10.50
CA ILE A 76 16.24 0.54 -9.54
C ILE A 76 17.38 0.67 -8.56
N HIS A 77 17.84 1.89 -8.37
CA HIS A 77 18.83 2.28 -7.38
C HIS A 77 18.15 3.12 -6.31
N VAL A 78 18.27 2.72 -5.06
CA VAL A 78 17.79 3.46 -3.90
C VAL A 78 18.97 3.93 -3.08
N GLN A 79 19.06 5.21 -2.82
CA GLN A 79 20.15 5.81 -2.09
C GLN A 79 19.62 6.54 -0.85
N ARG A 80 20.35 6.45 0.25
CA ARG A 80 20.08 7.20 1.45
C ARG A 80 21.37 7.82 2.00
N TRP A 81 21.26 9.03 2.51
CA TRP A 81 22.34 9.67 3.26
C TRP A 81 22.27 9.28 4.73
N GLN A 82 23.38 8.79 5.27
CA GLN A 82 23.50 8.49 6.69
C GLN A 82 24.29 9.61 7.35
N ALA A 83 23.61 10.38 8.22
CA ALA A 83 24.20 11.58 8.82
C ALA A 83 25.34 11.26 9.78
N ASP A 84 25.22 10.17 10.55
CA ASP A 84 26.18 9.81 11.60
C ASP A 84 27.52 9.34 11.05
N SER A 85 27.50 8.59 9.97
CA SER A 85 28.72 8.10 9.30
C SER A 85 29.23 9.04 8.18
N LEU A 86 28.48 10.10 7.88
CA LEU A 86 28.72 11.00 6.75
C LEU A 86 28.93 10.23 5.44
N SER A 87 28.24 9.12 5.29
CA SER A 87 28.37 8.22 4.17
C SER A 87 27.04 8.06 3.42
N GLN A 88 27.14 7.63 2.19
CA GLN A 88 25.99 7.26 1.39
C GLN A 88 25.82 5.75 1.43
N GLU A 89 24.62 5.30 1.66
CA GLU A 89 24.24 3.90 1.50
C GLU A 89 23.37 3.74 0.28
N ASP A 90 23.59 2.66 -0.45
CA ASP A 90 22.81 2.32 -1.65
C ASP A 90 22.35 0.87 -1.62
N ALA A 91 21.19 0.66 -2.16
CA ALA A 91 20.70 -0.64 -2.60
C ALA A 91 20.34 -0.55 -4.07
N SER A 92 20.84 -1.46 -4.85
CA SER A 92 20.55 -1.55 -6.27
C SER A 92 20.22 -2.97 -6.67
N GLY A 93 19.34 -3.12 -7.65
CA GLY A 93 18.98 -4.43 -8.15
C GLY A 93 18.24 -4.35 -9.48
N PRO A 94 18.35 -5.42 -10.29
CA PRO A 94 17.60 -5.52 -11.53
C PRO A 94 16.10 -5.72 -11.24
N VAL A 95 15.27 -5.16 -12.08
CA VAL A 95 13.84 -5.47 -12.12
C VAL A 95 13.67 -6.81 -12.83
N LEU A 96 13.61 -7.88 -12.06
CA LEU A 96 13.42 -9.22 -12.58
C LEU A 96 11.94 -9.44 -12.88
N SER A 97 11.59 -9.56 -14.16
CA SER A 97 10.26 -9.90 -14.58
C SER A 97 10.03 -11.40 -14.47
N SER A 98 9.17 -11.81 -13.54
CA SER A 98 8.67 -13.19 -13.46
C SER A 98 7.56 -13.49 -14.49
N HIS A 99 7.18 -12.51 -15.31
CA HIS A 99 6.32 -12.73 -16.45
C HIS A 99 7.08 -13.54 -17.50
N LYS A 100 6.57 -14.68 -17.87
CA LYS A 100 7.18 -15.52 -18.93
C LYS A 100 7.01 -14.84 -20.28
N HIS A 101 7.98 -14.04 -20.67
CA HIS A 101 8.09 -13.44 -22.01
C HIS A 101 8.90 -14.35 -22.93
N SER A 102 8.66 -14.25 -24.23
CA SER A 102 9.63 -14.77 -25.19
C SER A 102 10.90 -13.88 -25.17
N ALA A 103 12.07 -14.50 -25.33
CA ALA A 103 13.36 -13.83 -25.22
C ALA A 103 13.53 -12.56 -26.09
N ASN A 104 12.75 -12.44 -27.16
CA ASN A 104 12.80 -11.28 -28.06
C ASN A 104 11.81 -10.16 -27.68
N ARG A 105 11.15 -10.25 -26.55
CA ARG A 105 10.06 -9.33 -26.13
C ARG A 105 10.08 -8.98 -24.64
N ASP A 106 11.19 -9.21 -23.94
CA ASP A 106 11.36 -8.72 -22.59
C ASP A 106 12.01 -7.33 -22.58
N ASN A 107 11.94 -6.66 -21.44
CA ASN A 107 12.57 -5.36 -21.25
C ASN A 107 14.02 -5.49 -20.76
N GLU A 108 14.50 -6.70 -20.46
CA GLU A 108 15.83 -6.94 -19.87
C GLU A 108 16.98 -6.50 -20.79
N SER A 109 16.74 -6.51 -22.10
CA SER A 109 17.70 -6.04 -23.10
C SER A 109 17.84 -4.50 -23.15
N LEU A 110 16.95 -3.78 -22.47
CA LEU A 110 16.94 -2.32 -22.41
C LEU A 110 17.60 -1.88 -21.11
N SER A 111 18.61 -1.03 -21.19
CA SER A 111 19.22 -0.42 -20.00
C SER A 111 18.42 0.82 -19.59
N LEU A 112 17.33 0.63 -18.86
CA LEU A 112 16.46 1.68 -18.33
C LEU A 112 16.61 1.72 -16.81
N GLU A 113 17.46 2.58 -16.32
CA GLU A 113 17.73 2.72 -14.89
C GLU A 113 16.90 3.85 -14.28
N GLN A 114 16.42 3.64 -13.07
CA GLN A 114 15.76 4.65 -12.26
C GLN A 114 16.47 4.77 -10.91
N ALA A 115 16.90 5.98 -10.59
CA ALA A 115 17.53 6.27 -9.31
C ALA A 115 16.59 7.05 -8.39
N TRP A 116 16.56 6.65 -7.14
CA TRP A 116 15.81 7.31 -6.07
C TRP A 116 16.76 7.77 -4.98
N SER A 117 16.77 9.06 -4.68
CA SER A 117 17.44 9.58 -3.50
C SER A 117 16.40 9.81 -2.42
N ILE A 118 16.44 9.00 -1.39
CA ILE A 118 15.52 9.08 -0.25
C ILE A 118 16.30 9.16 1.04
N SER A 119 15.77 9.93 1.98
CA SER A 119 16.27 10.00 3.34
C SER A 119 15.15 9.56 4.30
N PRO A 120 14.82 8.27 4.35
CA PRO A 120 13.87 7.80 5.33
C PRO A 120 14.51 7.88 6.71
N ALA A 121 13.75 8.30 7.69
CA ALA A 121 14.13 8.07 9.08
C ALA A 121 13.69 6.65 9.44
N TRP A 122 14.62 5.80 9.73
CA TRP A 122 14.35 4.48 10.23
C TRP A 122 14.17 4.51 11.75
N ILE A 123 13.41 3.55 12.29
CA ILE A 123 13.23 3.43 13.74
C ILE A 123 14.57 3.23 14.46
N SER A 124 15.53 2.59 13.84
CA SER A 124 16.91 2.47 14.35
C SER A 124 17.60 3.81 14.56
N ASP A 125 17.42 4.76 13.62
CA ASP A 125 17.98 6.10 13.73
C ASP A 125 17.37 6.85 14.93
N LEU A 126 16.11 6.55 15.27
CA LEU A 126 15.40 7.17 16.39
C LEU A 126 15.70 6.52 17.74
N LYS A 127 16.19 5.29 17.76
CA LYS A 127 16.52 4.57 19.01
C LYS A 127 17.93 4.82 19.52
N GLY A 128 18.78 5.49 18.75
CA GLY A 128 20.19 5.65 19.10
C GLY A 128 21.01 4.36 18.98
N GLU A 129 20.45 3.34 18.38
CA GLU A 129 21.20 2.14 18.06
C GLU A 129 22.07 2.42 16.84
N ASP A 130 23.20 3.08 17.05
CA ASP A 130 24.17 3.49 16.02
C ASP A 130 24.89 2.33 15.33
N GLN A 131 24.38 1.14 15.45
CA GLN A 131 24.80 0.04 14.58
C GLN A 131 24.12 0.20 13.21
N ALA A 132 24.52 1.23 12.53
CA ALA A 132 24.18 1.58 11.16
C ALA A 132 24.23 0.44 10.16
N THR A 133 24.77 -0.70 10.54
CA THR A 133 25.39 -1.59 9.59
C THR A 133 24.50 -2.73 9.13
N LYS A 134 23.50 -3.17 9.88
CA LYS A 134 22.71 -4.32 9.45
C LYS A 134 21.21 -4.05 9.28
N SER A 135 20.62 -3.29 10.18
CA SER A 135 19.17 -3.02 10.09
C SER A 135 18.83 -1.96 9.04
N GLY A 136 19.65 -0.94 8.89
CA GLY A 136 19.47 0.12 7.91
C GLY A 136 19.58 -0.40 6.48
N ASN A 137 20.62 -1.18 6.18
CA ASN A 137 20.80 -1.78 4.87
C ASN A 137 19.69 -2.78 4.54
N SER A 138 19.25 -3.59 5.50
CA SER A 138 18.15 -4.54 5.26
C SER A 138 16.82 -3.85 4.92
N GLN A 139 16.56 -2.68 5.47
CA GLN A 139 15.37 -1.89 5.15
C GLN A 139 15.48 -1.22 3.78
N LEU A 140 16.67 -0.74 3.42
CA LEU A 140 16.93 -0.19 2.10
C LEU A 140 16.83 -1.26 1.02
N ASP A 141 17.35 -2.46 1.27
CA ASP A 141 17.21 -3.62 0.40
C ASP A 141 15.75 -4.06 0.27
N LYS A 142 14.99 -4.05 1.37
CA LYS A 142 13.55 -4.33 1.36
C LYS A 142 12.80 -3.33 0.48
N LEU A 143 13.07 -2.05 0.63
CA LEU A 143 12.46 -1.00 -0.19
C LEU A 143 12.83 -1.15 -1.66
N ASN A 144 14.10 -1.41 -1.97
CA ASN A 144 14.56 -1.68 -3.33
C ASN A 144 13.82 -2.87 -3.92
N THR A 145 13.72 -3.97 -3.17
CA THR A 145 12.98 -5.17 -3.59
C THR A 145 11.52 -4.87 -3.88
N GLN A 146 10.85 -4.10 -3.02
CA GLN A 146 9.46 -3.71 -3.21
C GLN A 146 9.26 -2.87 -4.48
N LEU A 147 10.12 -1.88 -4.69
CA LEU A 147 10.06 -1.04 -5.89
C LEU A 147 10.29 -1.86 -7.16
N ASN A 148 11.25 -2.78 -7.14
CA ASN A 148 11.51 -3.70 -8.24
C ASN A 148 10.31 -4.61 -8.52
N GLN A 149 9.70 -5.19 -7.49
CA GLN A 149 8.50 -6.03 -7.62
C GLN A 149 7.32 -5.26 -8.18
N TYR A 150 7.14 -4.00 -7.78
CA TYR A 150 6.07 -3.15 -8.31
C TYR A 150 6.29 -2.86 -9.79
N GLN A 151 7.50 -2.52 -10.23
CA GLN A 151 7.81 -2.31 -11.65
C GLN A 151 7.64 -3.60 -12.47
N ALA A 152 8.06 -4.74 -11.92
CA ALA A 152 7.82 -6.03 -12.55
C ALA A 152 6.32 -6.31 -12.72
N LEU A 153 5.52 -6.06 -11.68
CA LEU A 153 4.05 -6.20 -11.73
C LEU A 153 3.44 -5.33 -12.84
N GLN A 154 3.88 -4.07 -12.97
CA GLN A 154 3.37 -3.13 -13.97
C GLN A 154 3.81 -3.45 -15.41
N SER A 155 4.85 -4.26 -15.59
CA SER A 155 5.38 -4.57 -16.92
C SER A 155 4.42 -5.37 -17.80
N LYS A 156 3.51 -6.15 -17.21
CA LYS A 156 2.52 -6.95 -17.93
C LYS A 156 1.30 -7.25 -17.09
N TYR A 157 0.14 -6.96 -17.65
CA TYR A 157 -1.16 -7.36 -17.10
C TYR A 157 -2.10 -7.77 -18.23
N PHE A 158 -3.26 -8.29 -17.88
CA PHE A 158 -4.28 -8.65 -18.85
C PHE A 158 -5.55 -7.86 -18.57
N THR A 159 -6.17 -7.36 -19.61
CA THR A 159 -7.53 -6.81 -19.56
C THR A 159 -8.51 -7.85 -20.07
N ALA A 160 -9.60 -8.03 -19.36
CA ALA A 160 -10.63 -8.98 -19.71
C ALA A 160 -12.00 -8.32 -19.67
N HIS A 161 -12.84 -8.67 -20.64
CA HIS A 161 -14.25 -8.34 -20.62
C HIS A 161 -15.05 -9.59 -20.24
N SER A 162 -15.99 -9.45 -19.31
CA SER A 162 -16.63 -10.61 -18.68
C SER A 162 -18.10 -10.33 -18.33
N SER A 163 -18.92 -11.37 -18.45
CA SER A 163 -20.30 -11.39 -17.94
C SER A 163 -20.42 -12.01 -16.53
N VAL A 164 -19.32 -12.46 -15.95
CA VAL A 164 -19.29 -13.18 -14.66
C VAL A 164 -19.66 -12.27 -13.51
N ARG A 165 -20.69 -12.64 -12.74
CA ARG A 165 -21.27 -11.81 -11.68
C ARG A 165 -20.60 -11.92 -10.32
N ASP A 166 -20.02 -13.06 -9.99
CA ASP A 166 -19.40 -13.41 -8.71
C ASP A 166 -17.90 -13.13 -8.63
N ILE A 167 -17.40 -12.30 -9.54
CA ILE A 167 -16.00 -11.85 -9.53
C ILE A 167 -15.77 -10.83 -8.42
N GLN A 168 -14.68 -11.03 -7.63
CA GLN A 168 -14.25 -10.14 -6.56
C GLN A 168 -12.78 -9.79 -6.74
N VAL A 169 -12.41 -8.52 -6.48
CA VAL A 169 -11.02 -8.05 -6.46
C VAL A 169 -10.26 -8.74 -5.33
N GLY A 170 -9.01 -9.13 -5.58
CA GLY A 170 -8.19 -9.87 -4.62
C GLY A 170 -8.54 -11.36 -4.52
N TYR A 171 -9.29 -11.86 -5.48
CA TYR A 171 -9.53 -13.29 -5.67
C TYR A 171 -8.96 -13.73 -7.01
N TRP A 172 -8.61 -15.01 -7.13
CA TRP A 172 -8.07 -15.57 -8.35
C TRP A 172 -9.02 -16.61 -8.96
N PHE A 173 -8.88 -16.80 -10.27
CA PHE A 173 -9.60 -17.80 -11.03
C PHE A 173 -8.67 -18.48 -12.04
N GLN A 174 -9.07 -19.66 -12.49
CA GLN A 174 -8.42 -20.38 -13.58
C GLN A 174 -9.20 -20.10 -14.87
N LEU A 175 -8.50 -19.66 -15.92
CA LEU A 175 -9.09 -19.46 -17.24
C LEU A 175 -9.02 -20.75 -18.04
N SER A 176 -10.18 -21.25 -18.52
CA SER A 176 -10.28 -22.44 -19.38
C SER A 176 -10.71 -22.08 -20.80
N ASP A 177 -10.46 -22.98 -21.73
CA ASP A 177 -10.88 -22.92 -23.14
C ASP A 177 -10.29 -21.73 -23.94
N HIS A 178 -9.23 -21.08 -23.44
CA HIS A 178 -8.55 -20.06 -24.21
C HIS A 178 -7.59 -20.69 -25.23
N PRO A 179 -7.75 -20.47 -26.54
CA PRO A 179 -7.04 -21.22 -27.57
C PRO A 179 -5.51 -21.18 -27.47
N GLU A 180 -4.94 -20.05 -27.10
CA GLU A 180 -3.50 -19.87 -26.98
C GLU A 180 -2.95 -20.43 -25.65
N LEU A 181 -3.68 -20.19 -24.55
CA LEU A 181 -3.23 -20.62 -23.22
C LEU A 181 -3.32 -22.13 -23.06
N GLU A 182 -4.32 -22.78 -23.66
CA GLU A 182 -4.44 -24.23 -23.63
C GLU A 182 -3.29 -24.96 -24.34
N LYS A 183 -2.73 -24.35 -25.39
CA LYS A 183 -1.66 -24.97 -26.18
C LYS A 183 -0.27 -24.77 -25.58
N ASN A 184 -0.04 -23.62 -24.95
CA ASN A 184 1.31 -23.15 -24.70
C ASN A 184 1.65 -22.99 -23.21
N HIS A 185 0.68 -23.19 -22.30
CA HIS A 185 0.86 -22.89 -20.88
C HIS A 185 0.41 -24.03 -19.97
N SER A 186 1.09 -24.17 -18.84
CA SER A 186 0.73 -25.10 -17.78
C SER A 186 -0.57 -24.68 -17.07
N SER A 187 -1.12 -25.55 -16.23
CA SER A 187 -2.31 -25.25 -15.42
C SER A 187 -2.11 -24.00 -14.55
N ASP A 188 -0.96 -23.89 -13.90
CA ASP A 188 -0.66 -22.80 -12.98
C ASP A 188 -0.50 -21.46 -13.71
N ASP A 189 -0.06 -21.48 -14.96
CA ASP A 189 0.06 -20.28 -15.79
C ASP A 189 -1.30 -19.73 -16.26
N LYS A 190 -2.38 -20.51 -16.08
CA LYS A 190 -3.77 -20.14 -16.40
C LYS A 190 -4.52 -19.60 -15.18
N GLU A 191 -3.88 -19.52 -14.01
CA GLU A 191 -4.43 -18.89 -12.82
C GLU A 191 -4.17 -17.38 -12.82
N PHE A 192 -5.24 -16.60 -12.68
CA PHE A 192 -5.20 -15.14 -12.75
C PHE A 192 -5.81 -14.51 -11.51
N LEU A 193 -5.08 -13.58 -10.90
CA LEU A 193 -5.52 -12.77 -9.78
C LEU A 193 -6.14 -11.47 -10.28
N ILE A 194 -7.29 -11.12 -9.74
CA ILE A 194 -8.05 -9.93 -10.12
C ILE A 194 -7.55 -8.74 -9.31
N LEU A 195 -6.95 -7.76 -9.99
CA LEU A 195 -6.43 -6.54 -9.37
C LEU A 195 -7.45 -5.40 -9.38
N ASN A 196 -8.21 -5.29 -10.45
CA ASN A 196 -9.22 -4.24 -10.60
C ASN A 196 -10.45 -4.79 -11.33
N LYS A 197 -11.60 -4.21 -11.01
CA LYS A 197 -12.89 -4.53 -11.61
C LYS A 197 -13.67 -3.26 -11.83
N HIS A 198 -14.07 -3.03 -13.06
CA HIS A 198 -15.08 -2.05 -13.41
C HIS A 198 -16.38 -2.78 -13.74
N TYR A 199 -17.45 -2.45 -13.03
CA TYR A 199 -18.71 -3.19 -13.11
C TYR A 199 -19.84 -2.32 -13.64
N TYR A 200 -20.52 -2.79 -14.67
CA TYR A 200 -21.72 -2.17 -15.23
C TYR A 200 -22.94 -3.03 -14.89
N ASN A 201 -23.95 -2.41 -14.37
CA ASN A 201 -25.22 -3.10 -14.14
C ASN A 201 -26.38 -2.14 -14.41
N GLN A 202 -27.20 -2.49 -15.37
CA GLN A 202 -28.42 -1.77 -15.67
C GLN A 202 -29.63 -2.50 -15.08
N ASN A 203 -30.32 -1.84 -14.14
CA ASN A 203 -31.53 -2.41 -13.57
C ASN A 203 -32.65 -2.50 -14.62
N ASN A 204 -33.36 -3.62 -14.63
CA ASN A 204 -34.50 -3.86 -15.53
C ASN A 204 -35.82 -3.34 -14.91
N LEU A 205 -35.82 -2.05 -14.54
CA LEU A 205 -37.04 -1.42 -13.98
C LEU A 205 -38.09 -1.20 -15.08
N PRO A 206 -39.40 -1.27 -14.73
CA PRO A 206 -40.47 -0.77 -15.55
C PRO A 206 -40.22 0.69 -15.95
N LYS A 207 -40.67 1.07 -17.14
CA LYS A 207 -40.40 2.39 -17.71
C LYS A 207 -40.79 3.55 -16.77
N ASP A 208 -41.97 3.44 -16.13
CA ASP A 208 -42.49 4.48 -15.23
C ASP A 208 -41.58 4.71 -14.00
N LEU A 209 -40.99 3.63 -13.46
CA LEU A 209 -40.05 3.70 -12.36
C LEU A 209 -38.68 4.22 -12.81
N LYS A 210 -38.27 3.85 -14.04
CA LYS A 210 -37.04 4.37 -14.63
C LYS A 210 -37.07 5.88 -14.78
N ASP A 211 -38.17 6.44 -15.30
CA ASP A 211 -38.36 7.89 -15.48
C ASP A 211 -38.34 8.65 -14.12
N GLN A 212 -38.88 8.03 -13.06
CA GLN A 212 -38.83 8.59 -11.71
C GLN A 212 -37.40 8.54 -11.13
N LEU A 213 -36.69 7.43 -11.32
CA LEU A 213 -35.31 7.28 -10.88
C LEU A 213 -34.38 8.26 -11.57
N GLU A 214 -34.52 8.48 -12.90
CA GLU A 214 -33.73 9.45 -13.64
C GLU A 214 -33.93 10.88 -13.11
N LYS A 215 -35.16 11.25 -12.75
CA LYS A 215 -35.44 12.54 -12.08
C LYS A 215 -34.72 12.65 -10.74
N LEU A 216 -34.76 11.60 -9.92
CA LEU A 216 -34.08 11.57 -8.62
C LEU A 216 -32.56 11.64 -8.76
N LEU A 217 -31.99 10.93 -9.73
CA LEU A 217 -30.55 10.96 -10.03
C LEU A 217 -30.10 12.36 -10.47
N THR A 218 -30.89 13.03 -11.30
CA THR A 218 -30.62 14.40 -11.72
C THR A 218 -30.63 15.37 -10.52
N LEU A 219 -31.55 15.18 -9.58
CA LEU A 219 -31.63 16.00 -8.37
C LEU A 219 -30.48 15.70 -7.37
N SER A 220 -29.97 14.48 -7.35
CA SER A 220 -28.89 14.07 -6.45
C SER A 220 -27.49 14.43 -6.94
N HIS A 221 -27.36 14.98 -8.14
CA HIS A 221 -26.08 15.25 -8.83
C HIS A 221 -25.19 13.99 -9.01
N TRP A 222 -25.76 12.82 -9.03
CA TRP A 222 -25.02 11.60 -9.33
C TRP A 222 -24.82 11.48 -10.83
N GLU A 223 -23.56 11.39 -11.23
CA GLU A 223 -23.23 11.10 -12.61
C GLU A 223 -23.44 9.61 -12.89
N THR A 224 -24.34 9.32 -13.83
CA THR A 224 -24.48 7.96 -14.36
C THR A 224 -23.64 7.85 -15.61
N SER A 225 -22.72 6.90 -15.66
CA SER A 225 -21.99 6.58 -16.88
C SER A 225 -22.96 6.12 -17.97
N LYS A 226 -22.95 6.80 -19.11
CA LYS A 226 -23.80 6.48 -20.26
C LYS A 226 -23.19 5.43 -21.21
N ASP A 227 -22.11 4.76 -20.82
CA ASP A 227 -21.18 4.11 -21.73
C ASP A 227 -21.55 2.72 -22.24
N SER A 228 -22.72 2.18 -21.97
CA SER A 228 -23.08 0.94 -22.64
C SER A 228 -24.56 0.80 -22.96
N GLU A 229 -24.96 1.31 -24.12
CA GLU A 229 -26.31 1.04 -24.65
C GLU A 229 -26.53 -0.43 -25.04
N GLN A 230 -25.48 -1.27 -25.11
CA GLN A 230 -25.54 -2.62 -25.68
C GLN A 230 -25.53 -3.76 -24.65
N GLU A 231 -24.99 -3.56 -23.44
CA GLU A 231 -24.92 -4.63 -22.45
C GLU A 231 -25.57 -4.20 -21.13
N ARG A 232 -26.50 -5.04 -20.63
CA ARG A 232 -27.17 -4.77 -19.34
C ARG A 232 -26.31 -5.05 -18.15
N GLN A 233 -25.28 -5.87 -18.32
CA GLN A 233 -24.33 -6.27 -17.31
C GLN A 233 -23.00 -6.65 -17.96
N ALA A 234 -21.94 -6.02 -17.53
CA ALA A 234 -20.59 -6.36 -17.95
C ALA A 234 -19.58 -6.02 -16.87
N ASN A 235 -18.44 -6.69 -16.90
CA ASN A 235 -17.28 -6.39 -16.09
C ASN A 235 -16.08 -6.17 -16.99
N GLU A 236 -15.33 -5.13 -16.74
CA GLU A 236 -13.96 -4.99 -17.22
C GLU A 236 -13.01 -5.32 -16.08
N LEU A 237 -12.08 -6.21 -16.33
CA LEU A 237 -11.16 -6.70 -15.33
C LEU A 237 -9.73 -6.38 -15.73
N MET A 238 -8.92 -6.02 -14.74
CA MET A 238 -7.48 -6.05 -14.84
C MET A 238 -6.97 -7.20 -13.98
N VAL A 239 -6.25 -8.13 -14.61
CA VAL A 239 -5.76 -9.33 -13.94
C VAL A 239 -4.28 -9.59 -14.25
N VAL A 240 -3.60 -10.23 -13.33
CA VAL A 240 -2.22 -10.71 -13.48
C VAL A 240 -2.15 -12.20 -13.21
N ARG A 241 -1.11 -12.87 -13.68
CA ARG A 241 -0.89 -14.28 -13.30
C ARG A 241 -0.68 -14.36 -11.79
N ARG A 242 -1.27 -15.36 -11.17
CA ARG A 242 -1.18 -15.59 -9.73
C ARG A 242 0.26 -15.76 -9.22
N SER A 243 1.16 -16.25 -10.08
CA SER A 243 2.59 -16.43 -9.78
C SER A 243 3.36 -15.11 -9.66
N ILE A 244 2.78 -13.98 -10.11
CA ILE A 244 3.42 -12.67 -10.03
C ILE A 244 3.18 -12.08 -8.65
N THR A 245 4.25 -11.68 -7.97
CA THR A 245 4.14 -11.04 -6.65
C THR A 245 3.39 -9.71 -6.77
N VAL A 246 2.32 -9.59 -6.02
CA VAL A 246 1.50 -8.37 -5.98
C VAL A 246 1.89 -7.56 -4.75
N VAL A 247 2.40 -6.36 -5.00
CA VAL A 247 2.74 -5.38 -3.98
C VAL A 247 1.98 -4.08 -4.24
N PRO A 248 1.57 -3.36 -3.19
CA PRO A 248 0.94 -2.05 -3.37
C PRO A 248 1.96 -1.05 -3.89
N GLU A 249 1.48 -0.09 -4.67
CA GLU A 249 2.31 1.05 -5.06
C GLU A 249 2.81 1.79 -3.83
N TYR A 250 4.12 1.99 -3.76
CA TYR A 250 4.74 2.81 -2.74
C TYR A 250 5.71 3.79 -3.38
N ASP A 251 5.38 5.07 -3.30
CA ASP A 251 6.26 6.18 -3.63
C ASP A 251 6.68 6.86 -2.33
N PRO A 252 7.95 6.74 -1.92
CA PRO A 252 8.44 7.32 -0.68
C PRO A 252 8.25 8.83 -0.57
N LEU A 253 8.16 9.53 -1.70
CA LEU A 253 8.01 10.99 -1.75
C LEU A 253 6.53 11.41 -1.68
N GLN A 254 5.64 10.68 -2.36
CA GLN A 254 4.22 11.04 -2.44
C GLN A 254 3.39 10.46 -1.30
N HIS A 255 3.70 9.24 -0.84
CA HIS A 255 2.88 8.56 0.15
C HIS A 255 3.29 8.87 1.60
N ARG A 256 4.30 9.69 1.79
CA ARG A 256 4.70 10.14 3.13
C ARG A 256 3.86 11.35 3.54
N PRO A 257 3.19 11.33 4.70
CA PRO A 257 2.50 12.50 5.20
C PRO A 257 3.51 13.59 5.56
N VAL A 258 3.19 14.83 5.22
CA VAL A 258 3.96 16.01 5.63
C VAL A 258 3.48 16.42 7.01
N ALA A 259 4.39 16.41 7.99
CA ALA A 259 4.11 16.86 9.33
C ALA A 259 4.40 18.36 9.47
N HIS A 260 3.53 19.03 10.21
CA HIS A 260 3.70 20.44 10.58
C HIS A 260 4.14 20.55 12.02
N VAL A 261 4.65 21.72 12.38
CA VAL A 261 5.07 22.04 13.75
C VAL A 261 4.02 21.65 14.77
N GLN A 262 4.44 20.92 15.80
CA GLN A 262 3.60 20.41 16.88
C GLN A 262 4.12 20.85 18.24
N ARG A 263 3.28 20.73 19.27
CA ARG A 263 3.71 20.85 20.66
C ARG A 263 3.73 19.48 21.32
N ALA A 264 4.70 19.32 22.20
CA ALA A 264 4.83 18.12 23.00
C ALA A 264 5.22 18.49 24.44
N LYS A 265 4.92 17.58 25.36
CA LYS A 265 5.35 17.64 26.75
C LYS A 265 6.56 16.73 26.93
N VAL A 266 7.59 17.19 27.62
CA VAL A 266 8.76 16.37 27.95
C VAL A 266 8.36 15.29 28.97
N THR A 267 8.66 14.05 28.66
CA THR A 267 8.43 12.89 29.53
C THR A 267 9.76 12.29 29.97
N THR A 268 9.74 11.63 31.13
CA THR A 268 10.94 11.04 31.72
C THR A 268 10.59 9.70 32.37
N ASP A 269 11.58 8.95 32.78
CA ASP A 269 11.50 7.71 33.57
C ASP A 269 11.23 7.95 35.07
N GLY A 270 11.01 9.19 35.47
CA GLY A 270 10.80 9.63 36.86
C GLY A 270 11.75 10.73 37.32
N GLU A 271 12.91 10.84 36.68
CA GLU A 271 13.90 11.87 36.97
C GLU A 271 13.47 13.25 36.41
N GLU A 272 14.05 14.34 36.91
CA GLU A 272 13.79 15.68 36.42
C GLU A 272 14.31 15.91 35.01
N ILE A 273 15.45 15.29 34.67
CA ILE A 273 16.09 15.32 33.35
C ILE A 273 16.37 13.88 32.94
N HIS A 274 15.83 13.49 31.81
CA HIS A 274 16.06 12.18 31.21
C HIS A 274 16.57 12.37 29.78
N VAL A 275 17.86 12.09 29.57
CA VAL A 275 18.52 12.26 28.27
C VAL A 275 19.46 11.10 28.00
N ASP A 276 19.68 10.82 26.74
CA ASP A 276 20.71 9.86 26.33
C ASP A 276 22.09 10.53 26.19
N GLU A 277 23.07 9.78 25.73
CA GLU A 277 24.45 10.23 25.53
C GLU A 277 24.57 11.39 24.51
N TRP A 278 23.61 11.45 23.56
CA TRP A 278 23.50 12.52 22.56
C TRP A 278 22.73 13.73 23.06
N GLY A 279 22.09 13.64 24.23
CA GLY A 279 21.25 14.67 24.81
C GLY A 279 19.87 14.77 24.16
N ARG A 280 19.40 13.68 23.54
CA ARG A 280 18.04 13.56 23.06
C ARG A 280 17.10 13.34 24.24
N ILE A 281 15.84 13.71 24.06
CA ILE A 281 14.79 13.62 25.08
C ILE A 281 13.63 12.72 24.63
N LYS A 282 12.79 12.38 25.59
CA LYS A 282 11.52 11.71 25.35
C LYS A 282 10.37 12.72 25.48
N VAL A 283 9.34 12.56 24.66
CA VAL A 283 8.22 13.50 24.63
C VAL A 283 6.88 12.77 24.48
N ARG A 284 5.84 13.40 24.95
CA ARG A 284 4.45 13.07 24.65
C ARG A 284 3.84 14.14 23.77
N PHE A 285 3.37 13.79 22.59
CA PHE A 285 2.64 14.71 21.73
C PHE A 285 1.27 15.06 22.35
N LEU A 286 0.85 16.34 22.27
CA LEU A 286 -0.39 16.79 22.92
C LEU A 286 -1.66 16.22 22.28
N PHE A 287 -1.59 15.65 21.09
CA PHE A 287 -2.72 14.97 20.46
C PHE A 287 -2.97 13.56 21.03
N THR A 288 -2.04 12.99 21.80
CA THR A 288 -2.22 11.70 22.48
C THR A 288 -2.82 11.90 23.86
N ARG A 289 -3.73 10.99 24.30
CA ARG A 289 -4.40 11.04 25.59
C ARG A 289 -4.20 9.74 26.35
N THR A 290 -4.08 9.84 27.68
CA THR A 290 -4.01 8.66 28.54
C THR A 290 -5.30 7.84 28.51
N ASP A 291 -6.45 8.49 28.34
CA ASP A 291 -7.75 7.85 28.29
C ASP A 291 -7.95 6.94 27.06
N ASP A 292 -7.16 7.17 26.00
CA ASP A 292 -7.25 6.39 24.77
C ASP A 292 -6.71 4.96 24.92
N HIS A 293 -6.03 4.63 26.02
CA HIS A 293 -5.64 3.25 26.37
C HIS A 293 -6.82 2.34 26.72
N SER A 294 -7.97 2.90 27.01
CA SER A 294 -9.19 2.11 27.30
C SER A 294 -9.77 1.43 26.06
N HIS A 295 -9.29 1.75 24.88
CA HIS A 295 -9.72 1.19 23.60
C HIS A 295 -8.66 0.26 23.01
N ASP A 296 -9.06 -0.92 22.55
CA ASP A 296 -8.20 -1.82 21.78
C ASP A 296 -7.68 -1.09 20.52
N GLY A 297 -6.37 -0.92 20.43
CA GLY A 297 -5.72 -0.20 19.33
C GLY A 297 -5.76 1.32 19.44
N GLY A 298 -6.14 1.88 20.59
CA GLY A 298 -6.10 3.33 20.82
C GLY A 298 -4.68 3.90 20.78
N ALA A 299 -4.56 5.16 20.32
CA ALA A 299 -3.30 5.91 20.29
C ALA A 299 -3.06 6.62 21.63
N GLY A 300 -3.16 5.88 22.74
CA GLY A 300 -2.99 6.43 24.08
C GLY A 300 -1.55 6.73 24.41
N SER A 301 -1.36 7.45 25.52
CA SER A 301 -0.04 7.72 26.10
C SER A 301 0.03 7.26 27.55
N ASN A 302 1.21 6.85 28.00
CA ASN A 302 1.48 6.47 29.39
C ASN A 302 1.93 7.64 30.24
N ASP A 303 2.18 8.80 29.62
CA ASP A 303 2.74 9.99 30.23
C ASP A 303 4.12 9.74 30.88
N ASN A 304 4.92 8.92 30.23
CA ASN A 304 6.26 8.53 30.64
C ASN A 304 7.22 8.40 29.42
N ASP A 305 8.41 7.89 29.64
CA ASP A 305 9.47 7.74 28.64
C ASP A 305 9.18 6.72 27.53
N THR A 306 8.09 5.95 27.63
CA THR A 306 7.68 5.00 26.57
C THR A 306 6.84 5.64 25.47
N ASP A 307 6.42 6.89 25.62
CA ASP A 307 5.50 7.58 24.71
C ASP A 307 6.12 8.00 23.36
N SER A 308 7.44 8.08 23.28
CA SER A 308 8.15 8.37 22.03
C SER A 308 9.47 7.61 21.92
N ALA A 309 10.04 7.58 20.72
CA ALA A 309 11.47 7.37 20.53
C ALA A 309 12.27 8.57 21.08
N TRP A 310 13.58 8.47 21.06
CA TRP A 310 14.46 9.60 21.36
C TRP A 310 14.31 10.71 20.31
N VAL A 311 14.13 11.94 20.75
CA VAL A 311 13.93 13.13 19.92
C VAL A 311 15.10 14.07 20.09
N ASP A 312 15.73 14.47 18.99
CA ASP A 312 16.84 15.41 18.99
C ASP A 312 16.44 16.77 19.56
N VAL A 313 17.37 17.40 20.26
CA VAL A 313 17.21 18.79 20.74
C VAL A 313 18.16 19.70 19.98
N LEU A 314 17.60 20.64 19.22
CA LEU A 314 18.39 21.61 18.48
C LEU A 314 19.28 22.40 19.44
N THR A 315 20.59 22.34 19.22
CA THR A 315 21.57 23.17 19.94
C THR A 315 21.97 24.35 19.06
N PRO A 316 21.90 25.59 19.57
CA PRO A 316 22.20 26.75 18.74
C PRO A 316 23.67 26.80 18.31
N TRP A 317 24.57 26.27 19.11
CA TRP A 317 25.99 26.19 18.81
C TRP A 317 26.70 25.21 19.73
N ALA A 318 27.22 24.13 19.16
CA ALA A 318 27.98 23.15 19.92
C ALA A 318 28.98 22.40 19.01
N GLY A 319 30.09 21.96 19.61
CA GLY A 319 31.08 21.12 18.98
C GLY A 319 31.90 20.37 20.02
N GLU A 320 32.98 19.71 19.61
CA GLU A 320 33.83 18.95 20.52
C GLU A 320 34.49 19.88 21.52
N GLY A 321 34.11 19.76 22.82
CA GLY A 321 34.64 20.51 23.92
C GLY A 321 34.17 21.98 24.06
N TYR A 322 33.20 22.43 23.25
CA TYR A 322 32.64 23.77 23.33
C TYR A 322 31.15 23.84 22.96
N GLY A 323 30.48 24.90 23.43
CA GLY A 323 29.10 25.21 23.06
C GLY A 323 28.17 25.47 24.22
N ALA A 324 26.92 25.79 23.89
CA ALA A 324 25.84 25.99 24.85
C ALA A 324 24.77 24.92 24.61
N ARG A 325 24.42 24.17 25.64
CA ARG A 325 23.40 23.14 25.60
C ARG A 325 22.34 23.41 26.66
N PHE A 326 21.09 23.46 26.25
CA PHE A 326 19.95 23.65 27.14
C PHE A 326 19.07 22.39 27.03
N LEU A 327 18.95 21.68 28.15
CA LEU A 327 18.16 20.46 28.20
C LEU A 327 16.78 20.76 28.79
N PRO A 328 15.69 20.44 28.06
CA PRO A 328 14.34 20.54 28.60
C PRO A 328 14.14 19.58 29.77
N ARG A 329 13.34 20.03 30.77
CA ARG A 329 13.03 19.24 31.96
C ARG A 329 11.66 18.60 31.86
N LYS A 330 11.42 17.64 32.74
CA LYS A 330 10.13 16.99 32.91
C LYS A 330 8.97 17.99 32.94
N ASP A 331 7.90 17.65 32.27
CA ASP A 331 6.65 18.42 32.15
C ASP A 331 6.78 19.77 31.42
N GLU A 332 7.94 20.13 30.91
CA GLU A 332 8.07 21.32 30.07
C GLU A 332 7.41 21.09 28.71
N LEU A 333 6.80 22.16 28.18
CA LEU A 333 6.26 22.16 26.82
C LEU A 333 7.37 22.60 25.86
N VAL A 334 7.54 21.79 24.82
CA VAL A 334 8.50 22.05 23.76
C VAL A 334 7.79 22.12 22.39
N VAL A 335 8.43 22.81 21.46
CA VAL A 335 8.00 22.89 20.07
C VAL A 335 8.78 21.87 19.25
N ILE A 336 8.07 20.99 18.59
CA ILE A 336 8.62 19.96 17.71
C ILE A 336 8.43 20.37 16.26
N ASP A 337 9.49 20.33 15.50
CA ASP A 337 9.48 20.40 14.06
C ASP A 337 10.00 19.09 13.46
N PHE A 338 9.96 18.96 12.16
CA PHE A 338 10.24 17.70 11.47
C PHE A 338 11.19 17.95 10.29
N PHE A 339 12.31 17.25 10.24
CA PHE A 339 13.22 17.34 9.09
C PHE A 339 12.49 16.95 7.79
N ASP A 340 12.49 17.87 6.83
CA ASP A 340 11.79 17.73 5.54
C ASP A 340 10.28 17.43 5.67
N GLY A 341 9.66 17.86 6.78
CA GLY A 341 8.26 17.52 7.09
C GLY A 341 8.03 16.03 7.34
N ASN A 342 9.08 15.26 7.55
CA ASN A 342 8.96 13.82 7.76
C ASN A 342 8.54 13.51 9.20
N ILE A 343 7.32 12.95 9.34
CA ILE A 343 6.75 12.61 10.65
C ILE A 343 7.64 11.68 11.50
N ASP A 344 8.51 10.90 10.86
CA ASP A 344 9.42 9.98 11.53
C ASP A 344 10.76 10.64 11.96
N ARG A 345 10.95 11.94 11.66
CA ARG A 345 12.16 12.68 12.01
C ARG A 345 11.84 13.95 12.82
N PRO A 346 11.25 13.79 14.01
CA PRO A 346 10.97 14.92 14.90
C PRO A 346 12.26 15.47 15.53
N PHE A 347 12.31 16.77 15.76
CA PHE A 347 13.33 17.41 16.57
C PHE A 347 12.76 18.59 17.32
N VAL A 348 13.32 18.87 18.49
CA VAL A 348 12.92 20.02 19.33
C VAL A 348 13.60 21.29 18.83
N THR A 349 12.83 22.29 18.45
CA THR A 349 13.35 23.60 18.01
C THR A 349 13.47 24.59 19.12
N GLY A 350 12.76 24.41 20.22
CA GLY A 350 12.72 25.30 21.35
C GLY A 350 11.48 25.13 22.23
N ARG A 351 11.15 26.20 22.96
CA ARG A 351 10.04 26.24 23.92
C ARG A 351 8.96 27.23 23.48
#